data_d990375262d8420890a22dcff1b727ea
#
_entry.id   d990375262d8420890a22dcff1b727ea
#
_cell.length_a   1.000
_cell.length_b   1.000
_cell.length_c   1.000
_cell.angle_alpha   90.00
_cell.angle_beta   90.00
_cell.angle_gamma   90.00
#
_symmetry.space_group_name_H-M   'P 1'
#
loop_
_entity.id
_entity.type
_entity.pdbx_description
1 polymer ?
#
loop_
_entity_poly.entity_id
_entity_poly.type
_entity_poly.pdbx_seq_one_letter_code
_entity_poly.pdbx_strand_id
1 'polypeptide(L)'
;MVMKMNEETCIEELLNGLNMGMIAIDHLLDKIENEKLREIVIHQRKNYGDLKNKVHQTYPHAEDKTKQKFMLESMIEMKTLLTDDAKIAKMLTEGSNQSVKTMTHLLNREQDIDQTLKSYCDDFEDISKRYIEELKEFL
;
A
#
# COMPACT_ATOMS: atom_id res chain seq x y z
N MET A 1 26.29 0.66 -10.52
CA MET A 1 25.53 -0.50 -11.04
C MET A 1 24.27 -0.01 -11.74
N VAL A 2 24.12 -0.36 -13.00
CA VAL A 2 22.93 0.05 -13.77
C VAL A 2 21.80 -0.94 -13.46
N MET A 3 20.68 -0.42 -12.99
CA MET A 3 19.50 -1.22 -12.69
C MET A 3 18.77 -1.56 -13.99
N LYS A 4 18.25 -2.78 -14.08
CA LYS A 4 17.41 -3.18 -15.22
C LYS A 4 16.10 -2.40 -15.22
N MET A 5 15.57 -2.10 -16.38
CA MET A 5 14.33 -1.32 -16.54
C MET A 5 13.15 -1.99 -15.81
N ASN A 6 13.03 -3.32 -15.84
CA ASN A 6 11.99 -4.05 -15.15
C ASN A 6 12.10 -3.95 -13.61
N GLU A 7 13.32 -3.84 -13.09
CA GLU A 7 13.54 -3.63 -11.66
C GLU A 7 13.10 -2.24 -11.24
N GLU A 8 13.39 -1.22 -12.03
CA GLU A 8 12.91 0.14 -11.78
C GLU A 8 11.40 0.19 -11.72
N THR A 9 10.73 -0.49 -12.66
CA THR A 9 9.26 -0.57 -12.68
C THR A 9 8.73 -1.24 -11.41
N CYS A 10 9.36 -2.34 -10.97
CA CYS A 10 8.96 -3.03 -9.74
C CYS A 10 9.14 -2.15 -8.51
N ILE A 11 10.24 -1.40 -8.42
CA ILE A 11 10.50 -0.49 -7.30
C ILE A 11 9.46 0.65 -7.31
N GLU A 12 9.18 1.23 -8.46
CA GLU A 12 8.18 2.30 -8.60
C GLU A 12 6.80 1.82 -8.16
N GLU A 13 6.38 0.64 -8.60
CA GLU A 13 5.08 0.07 -8.22
C GLU A 13 5.01 -0.27 -6.73
N LEU A 14 6.10 -0.79 -6.18
CA LEU A 14 6.17 -1.07 -4.75
C LEU A 14 6.05 0.21 -3.92
N LEU A 15 6.82 1.24 -4.26
CA LEU A 15 6.77 2.53 -3.58
C LEU A 15 5.40 3.19 -3.77
N ASN A 16 4.83 3.09 -4.96
CA ASN A 16 3.50 3.61 -5.24
C ASN A 16 2.44 2.94 -4.35
N GLY A 17 2.47 1.61 -4.24
CA GLY A 17 1.55 0.86 -3.38
C GLY A 17 1.68 1.23 -1.91
N LEU A 18 2.91 1.33 -1.41
CA LEU A 18 3.19 1.73 -0.04
C LEU A 18 2.68 3.15 0.26
N ASN A 19 2.97 4.09 -0.63
CA ASN A 19 2.55 5.49 -0.45
C ASN A 19 1.05 5.64 -0.55
N MET A 20 0.40 4.98 -1.50
CA MET A 20 -1.05 5.01 -1.64
C MET A 20 -1.73 4.47 -0.39
N GLY A 21 -1.22 3.37 0.16
CA GLY A 21 -1.73 2.80 1.39
C GLY A 21 -1.61 3.75 2.58
N MET A 22 -0.45 4.40 2.73
CA MET A 22 -0.22 5.35 3.81
C MET A 22 -1.09 6.61 3.67
N ILE A 23 -1.21 7.14 2.46
CA ILE A 23 -2.06 8.31 2.18
C ILE A 23 -3.52 8.00 2.49
N ALA A 24 -4.01 6.84 2.06
CA ALA A 24 -5.38 6.41 2.36
C ALA A 24 -5.64 6.38 3.86
N ILE A 25 -4.72 5.80 4.62
CA ILE A 25 -4.83 5.73 6.07
C ILE A 25 -4.82 7.13 6.69
N ASP A 26 -3.88 7.98 6.27
CA ASP A 26 -3.75 9.33 6.83
C ASP A 26 -5.01 10.18 6.59
N HIS A 27 -5.72 9.96 5.50
CA HIS A 27 -6.95 10.67 5.20
C HIS A 27 -8.18 10.12 5.90
N LEU A 28 -8.20 8.83 6.24
CA LEU A 28 -9.39 8.18 6.79
C LEU A 28 -9.34 7.94 8.29
N LEU A 29 -8.14 7.97 8.88
CA LEU A 29 -7.92 7.59 10.27
C LEU A 29 -8.78 8.41 11.25
N ASP A 30 -8.91 9.71 11.03
CA ASP A 30 -9.68 10.62 11.90
C ASP A 30 -11.19 10.36 11.85
N LYS A 31 -11.67 9.60 10.87
CA LYS A 31 -13.08 9.25 10.70
C LYS A 31 -13.44 7.90 11.29
N ILE A 32 -12.46 7.11 11.70
CA ILE A 32 -12.71 5.79 12.29
C ILE A 32 -13.14 5.96 13.73
N GLU A 33 -14.34 5.44 14.08
CA GLU A 33 -14.88 5.50 15.41
C GLU A 33 -14.52 4.27 16.25
N ASN A 34 -14.50 3.08 15.65
CA ASN A 34 -14.20 1.84 16.36
C ASN A 34 -12.72 1.78 16.73
N GLU A 35 -12.39 1.61 17.99
CA GLU A 35 -11.02 1.58 18.49
C GLU A 35 -10.21 0.43 17.90
N LYS A 36 -10.79 -0.75 17.79
CA LYS A 36 -10.10 -1.92 17.26
C LYS A 36 -9.73 -1.73 15.79
N LEU A 37 -10.65 -1.18 15.00
CA LEU A 37 -10.38 -0.86 13.60
C LEU A 37 -9.29 0.20 13.50
N ARG A 38 -9.32 1.21 14.35
CA ARG A 38 -8.29 2.25 14.38
C ARG A 38 -6.91 1.66 14.67
N GLU A 39 -6.81 0.77 15.65
CA GLU A 39 -5.55 0.10 15.99
C GLU A 39 -4.99 -0.72 14.82
N ILE A 40 -5.86 -1.46 14.13
CA ILE A 40 -5.48 -2.24 12.94
C ILE A 40 -4.91 -1.31 11.87
N VAL A 41 -5.57 -0.20 11.62
CA VAL A 41 -5.18 0.75 10.58
C VAL A 41 -3.87 1.46 10.94
N ILE A 42 -3.69 1.86 12.18
CA ILE A 42 -2.44 2.47 12.69
C ILE A 42 -1.28 1.48 12.55
N HIS A 43 -1.50 0.23 12.93
CA HIS A 43 -0.48 -0.81 12.80
C HIS A 43 -0.08 -1.04 11.35
N GLN A 44 -1.05 -1.04 10.44
CA GLN A 44 -0.78 -1.20 9.01
C GLN A 44 0.03 -0.02 8.46
N ARG A 45 -0.29 1.20 8.91
CA ARG A 45 0.46 2.39 8.50
C ARG A 45 1.92 2.27 8.92
N LYS A 46 2.17 1.76 10.12
CA LYS A 46 3.52 1.50 10.60
C LYS A 46 4.23 0.45 9.74
N ASN A 47 3.56 -0.64 9.41
CA ASN A 47 4.12 -1.70 8.57
C ASN A 47 4.52 -1.16 7.19
N TYR A 48 3.66 -0.37 6.57
CA TYR A 48 3.96 0.27 5.29
C TYR A 48 5.16 1.21 5.39
N GLY A 49 5.22 2.02 6.44
CA GLY A 49 6.33 2.95 6.66
C GLY A 49 7.66 2.24 6.88
N ASP A 50 7.66 1.18 7.66
CA ASP A 50 8.86 0.38 7.93
C ASP A 50 9.39 -0.27 6.65
N LEU A 51 8.51 -0.83 5.83
CA LEU A 51 8.90 -1.43 4.56
C LEU A 51 9.41 -0.38 3.57
N LYS A 52 8.74 0.78 3.51
CA LYS A 52 9.19 1.89 2.67
C LYS A 52 10.61 2.33 3.04
N ASN A 53 10.91 2.42 4.34
CA ASN A 53 12.24 2.78 4.80
C ASN A 53 13.29 1.77 4.35
N LYS A 54 12.99 0.47 4.43
CA LYS A 54 13.89 -0.58 3.96
C LYS A 54 14.16 -0.46 2.45
N VAL A 55 13.12 -0.20 1.68
CA VAL A 55 13.25 -0.03 0.23
C VAL A 55 14.14 1.16 -0.09
N HIS A 56 13.95 2.30 0.58
CA HIS A 56 14.77 3.49 0.36
C HIS A 56 16.21 3.30 0.82
N GLN A 57 16.47 2.53 1.86
CA GLN A 57 17.83 2.20 2.30
C GLN A 57 18.57 1.36 1.27
N THR A 58 17.87 0.44 0.64
CA THR A 58 18.44 -0.45 -0.39
C THR A 58 18.55 0.26 -1.74
N TYR A 59 17.58 1.10 -2.07
CA TYR A 59 17.47 1.80 -3.37
C TYR A 59 17.35 3.31 -3.15
N PRO A 60 18.44 3.97 -2.66
CA PRO A 60 18.37 5.39 -2.26
C PRO A 60 18.11 6.36 -3.41
N HIS A 61 18.37 5.94 -4.65
CA HIS A 61 18.14 6.76 -5.84
C HIS A 61 16.77 6.53 -6.48
N ALA A 62 15.96 5.64 -5.92
CA ALA A 62 14.62 5.37 -6.45
C ALA A 62 13.76 6.62 -6.27
N GLU A 63 13.16 7.07 -7.36
CA GLU A 63 12.25 8.21 -7.35
C GLU A 63 10.85 7.78 -6.95
N ASP A 64 10.25 8.58 -6.11
CA ASP A 64 8.89 8.38 -5.62
C ASP A 64 7.90 9.02 -6.59
N LYS A 65 7.77 8.45 -7.78
CA LYS A 65 6.85 8.93 -8.81
C LYS A 65 5.43 8.45 -8.54
N THR A 66 4.88 8.88 -7.43
CA THR A 66 3.54 8.45 -7.08
C THR A 66 2.49 9.28 -7.80
N LYS A 67 1.39 8.64 -8.14
CA LYS A 67 0.19 9.29 -8.64
C LYS A 67 -0.54 9.98 -7.48
N GLN A 68 0.23 10.58 -6.56
CA GLN A 68 -0.25 11.14 -5.30
C GLN A 68 -1.34 12.17 -5.49
N LYS A 69 -1.17 13.06 -6.47
CA LYS A 69 -2.14 14.12 -6.71
C LYS A 69 -3.51 13.56 -7.08
N PHE A 70 -3.54 12.61 -8.01
CA PHE A 70 -4.78 11.96 -8.43
C PHE A 70 -5.41 11.20 -7.27
N MET A 71 -4.58 10.48 -6.50
CA MET A 71 -5.04 9.75 -5.32
C MET A 71 -5.62 10.68 -4.28
N LEU A 72 -4.96 11.80 -3.99
CA LEU A 72 -5.43 12.77 -3.00
C LEU A 72 -6.77 13.36 -3.40
N GLU A 73 -6.95 13.72 -4.67
CA GLU A 73 -8.22 14.24 -5.17
C GLU A 73 -9.34 13.21 -5.03
N SER A 74 -9.08 11.96 -5.43
CA SER A 74 -10.04 10.87 -5.30
C SER A 74 -10.37 10.59 -3.83
N MET A 75 -9.36 10.61 -2.95
CA MET A 75 -9.54 10.35 -1.52
C MET A 75 -10.34 11.45 -0.83
N ILE A 76 -10.12 12.71 -1.18
CA ILE A 76 -10.88 13.83 -0.63
C ILE A 76 -12.35 13.68 -1.02
N GLU A 77 -12.62 13.35 -2.27
CA GLU A 77 -13.97 13.12 -2.76
C GLU A 77 -14.64 11.96 -2.02
N MET A 78 -13.94 10.85 -1.86
CA MET A 78 -14.44 9.68 -1.15
C MET A 78 -14.63 9.94 0.35
N LYS A 79 -13.75 10.72 0.96
CA LYS A 79 -13.84 11.10 2.37
C LYS A 79 -15.16 11.82 2.69
N THR A 80 -15.66 12.63 1.77
CA THR A 80 -16.94 13.33 1.94
C THR A 80 -18.15 12.40 1.87
N LEU A 81 -17.99 11.23 1.22
CA LEU A 81 -19.03 10.23 1.05
C LEU A 81 -19.03 9.16 2.13
N LEU A 82 -17.91 8.99 2.84
CA LEU A 82 -17.77 7.96 3.86
C LEU A 82 -18.34 8.46 5.19
N THR A 83 -19.30 7.72 5.74
CA THR A 83 -20.03 8.09 6.93
C THR A 83 -19.89 7.12 8.10
N ASP A 84 -19.31 5.92 7.87
CA ASP A 84 -19.20 4.90 8.90
C ASP A 84 -17.98 3.97 8.70
N ASP A 85 -17.67 3.22 9.76
CA ASP A 85 -16.52 2.30 9.79
C ASP A 85 -16.61 1.19 8.75
N ALA A 86 -17.81 0.69 8.49
CA ALA A 86 -17.99 -0.40 7.50
C ALA A 86 -17.60 0.07 6.10
N LYS A 87 -17.97 1.27 5.72
CA LYS A 87 -17.60 1.86 4.42
C LYS A 87 -16.11 2.12 4.33
N ILE A 88 -15.51 2.60 5.41
CA ILE A 88 -14.06 2.80 5.49
C ILE A 88 -13.33 1.47 5.33
N ALA A 89 -13.73 0.45 6.09
CA ALA A 89 -13.14 -0.89 6.00
C ALA A 89 -13.26 -1.47 4.59
N LYS A 90 -14.41 -1.28 3.96
CA LYS A 90 -14.64 -1.74 2.58
C LYS A 90 -13.68 -1.06 1.61
N MET A 91 -13.52 0.25 1.72
CA MET A 91 -12.63 1.01 0.86
C MET A 91 -11.17 0.60 1.04
N LEU A 92 -10.72 0.44 2.29
CA LEU A 92 -9.37 0.00 2.58
C LEU A 92 -9.11 -1.42 2.05
N THR A 93 -10.10 -2.30 2.18
CA THR A 93 -10.04 -3.68 1.66
C THR A 93 -9.90 -3.67 0.14
N GLU A 94 -10.74 -2.90 -0.55
CA GLU A 94 -10.72 -2.82 -2.02
C GLU A 94 -9.39 -2.27 -2.53
N GLY A 95 -8.88 -1.21 -1.90
CA GLY A 95 -7.59 -0.63 -2.26
C GLY A 95 -6.44 -1.61 -2.05
N SER A 96 -6.44 -2.32 -0.94
CA SER A 96 -5.41 -3.31 -0.62
C SER A 96 -5.47 -4.52 -1.56
N ASN A 97 -6.66 -5.00 -1.89
CA ASN A 97 -6.84 -6.07 -2.89
C ASN A 97 -6.30 -5.65 -4.26
N GLN A 98 -6.58 -4.43 -4.67
CA GLN A 98 -6.08 -3.91 -5.95
C GLN A 98 -4.56 -3.84 -5.96
N SER A 99 -3.95 -3.39 -4.86
CA SER A 99 -2.49 -3.31 -4.74
C SER A 99 -1.84 -4.69 -4.79
N VAL A 100 -2.41 -5.68 -4.10
CA VAL A 100 -1.91 -7.06 -4.12
C VAL A 100 -2.02 -7.62 -5.54
N LYS A 101 -3.16 -7.41 -6.19
CA LYS A 101 -3.39 -7.90 -7.55
C LYS A 101 -2.38 -7.31 -8.53
N THR A 102 -2.14 -6.01 -8.44
CA THR A 102 -1.17 -5.31 -9.29
C THR A 102 0.24 -5.87 -9.07
N MET A 103 0.64 -6.04 -7.81
CA MET A 103 1.96 -6.58 -7.47
C MET A 103 2.13 -8.02 -7.93
N THR A 104 1.14 -8.87 -7.70
CA THR A 104 1.16 -10.27 -8.14
C THR A 104 1.30 -10.36 -9.65
N HIS A 105 0.54 -9.55 -10.37
CA HIS A 105 0.59 -9.52 -11.84
C HIS A 105 1.99 -9.09 -12.33
N LEU A 106 2.56 -8.08 -11.69
CA LEU A 106 3.88 -7.57 -12.03
C LEU A 106 4.97 -8.63 -11.78
N LEU A 107 4.94 -9.29 -10.63
CA LEU A 107 5.91 -10.34 -10.28
C LEU A 107 5.81 -11.54 -11.21
N ASN A 108 4.62 -11.88 -11.66
CA ASN A 108 4.43 -12.98 -12.63
C ASN A 108 5.00 -12.62 -13.99
N ARG A 109 4.94 -11.37 -14.38
CA ARG A 109 5.47 -10.90 -15.68
C ARG A 109 6.97 -10.67 -15.62
N GLU A 110 7.48 -10.11 -14.52
CA GLU A 110 8.88 -9.72 -14.36
C GLU A 110 9.60 -10.70 -13.43
N GLN A 111 9.94 -11.89 -13.97
CA GLN A 111 10.55 -12.95 -13.15
C GLN A 111 12.05 -12.78 -12.94
N ASP A 112 12.71 -11.95 -13.75
CA ASP A 112 14.16 -11.75 -13.71
C ASP A 112 14.52 -10.50 -12.91
N ILE A 113 14.02 -10.42 -11.69
CA ILE A 113 14.34 -9.32 -10.78
C ILE A 113 15.26 -9.81 -9.64
N ASP A 114 15.98 -8.87 -9.05
CA ASP A 114 16.86 -9.15 -7.93
C ASP A 114 16.08 -9.77 -6.76
N GLN A 115 16.72 -10.72 -6.08
CA GLN A 115 16.10 -11.48 -5.00
C GLN A 115 15.71 -10.59 -3.82
N THR A 116 16.49 -9.55 -3.53
CA THR A 116 16.19 -8.60 -2.47
C THR A 116 14.92 -7.81 -2.80
N LEU A 117 14.79 -7.36 -4.04
CA LEU A 117 13.59 -6.65 -4.50
C LEU A 117 12.37 -7.57 -4.45
N LYS A 118 12.51 -8.80 -4.90
CA LYS A 118 11.44 -9.79 -4.83
C LYS A 118 10.98 -10.00 -3.39
N SER A 119 11.92 -10.07 -2.45
CA SER A 119 11.62 -10.23 -1.03
C SER A 119 10.79 -9.05 -0.50
N TYR A 120 11.12 -7.81 -0.87
CA TYR A 120 10.34 -6.64 -0.47
C TYR A 120 8.93 -6.66 -1.07
N CYS A 121 8.80 -7.09 -2.31
CA CYS A 121 7.49 -7.23 -2.96
C CYS A 121 6.65 -8.31 -2.27
N ASP A 122 7.26 -9.44 -1.92
CA ASP A 122 6.60 -10.51 -1.16
C ASP A 122 6.15 -10.02 0.22
N ASP A 123 6.98 -9.24 0.90
CA ASP A 123 6.65 -8.62 2.19
C ASP A 123 5.43 -7.70 2.05
N PHE A 124 5.39 -6.90 1.00
CA PHE A 124 4.25 -6.02 0.72
C PHE A 124 2.96 -6.81 0.54
N GLU A 125 3.01 -7.90 -0.23
CA GLU A 125 1.85 -8.77 -0.42
C GLU A 125 1.40 -9.40 0.90
N ASP A 126 2.33 -9.89 1.70
CA ASP A 126 2.03 -10.55 2.99
C ASP A 126 1.41 -9.56 3.98
N ILE A 127 1.95 -8.37 4.10
CA ILE A 127 1.42 -7.30 4.95
C ILE A 127 0.00 -6.94 4.51
N SER A 128 -0.21 -6.78 3.21
CA SER A 128 -1.50 -6.39 2.65
C SER A 128 -2.55 -7.48 2.82
N LYS A 129 -2.20 -8.73 2.59
CA LYS A 129 -3.12 -9.87 2.76
C LYS A 129 -3.56 -10.02 4.21
N ARG A 130 -2.64 -9.85 5.14
CA ARG A 130 -2.93 -9.91 6.57
C ARG A 130 -3.89 -8.79 6.98
N TYR A 131 -3.64 -7.61 6.48
CA TYR A 131 -4.49 -6.43 6.70
C TYR A 131 -5.91 -6.67 6.19
N ILE A 132 -6.06 -7.22 4.99
CA ILE A 132 -7.36 -7.57 4.41
C ILE A 132 -8.10 -8.54 5.32
N GLU A 133 -7.42 -9.56 5.85
CA GLU A 133 -8.03 -10.51 6.78
C GLU A 133 -8.52 -9.83 8.07
N GLU A 134 -7.72 -8.92 8.62
CA GLU A 134 -8.09 -8.19 9.83
C GLU A 134 -9.27 -7.24 9.61
N LEU A 135 -9.44 -6.70 8.41
CA LEU A 135 -10.55 -5.81 8.07
C LEU A 135 -11.89 -6.52 7.91
N LYS A 136 -11.89 -7.83 7.69
CA LYS A 136 -13.11 -8.58 7.37
C LYS A 136 -14.21 -8.44 8.39
N GLU A 137 -13.88 -8.41 9.67
CA GLU A 137 -14.89 -8.30 10.73
C GLU A 137 -15.63 -6.96 10.75
N PHE A 138 -15.13 -5.96 10.01
CA PHE A 138 -15.73 -4.63 9.96
C PHE A 138 -16.52 -4.37 8.69
N LEU A 139 -16.54 -5.33 7.79
CA LEU A 139 -17.26 -5.23 6.51
C LEU A 139 -18.76 -5.39 6.65
#